data_ad7a6bb20fb4d159562e1ea62694d8c1
#
_entry.id   ad7a6bb20fb4d159562e1ea62694d8c1
#
_cell.length_a   1.000
_cell.length_b   1.000
_cell.length_c   1.000
_cell.angle_alpha   90.00
_cell.angle_beta   90.00
_cell.angle_gamma   90.00
#
_symmetry.space_group_name_H-M   'P 1'
#
loop_
_entity.id
_entity.type
_entity.pdbx_description
1 polymer ?
#
loop_
_entity_poly.entity_id
_entity_poly.type
_entity_poly.pdbx_seq_one_letter_code
_entity_poly.pdbx_strand_id
1 'polypeptide(L)'
;MSLAPSISVPQARFNPLPLYIGVFCLLWSFAFVAGKIGVTDCPPLILLTARFSLAGILILGISAFRGDAWSLSWRDVCVFAALSIANNALYLGLGYTGLQTVSAGLGGLIVSANPVFTAVLAALFLREPLTSRKVAGLLLGVIGVSFIVWHRISAGTDSWHGILFTLASLASIVAGTILFKLLAPKGSLWIGNGVQNLAAGIVLLPFAFTLSSVGDIVPNAQLLGAFAFLVLGGSILGYLLWFHLLKVCGATAASAYHFLMPPLAMLFAWIVLGEHVEGRDLLGIIPVALGIYLVTRPAAVRE
;
A
#
# COMPACT_ATOMS: atom_id res chain seq x y z
N MET A 1 -23.55 -46.11 37.50
CA MET A 1 -23.48 -45.54 36.10
C MET A 1 -22.65 -44.27 36.16
N SER A 2 -21.37 -44.39 35.85
CA SER A 2 -20.42 -43.25 35.87
C SER A 2 -20.51 -42.54 34.55
N LEU A 3 -20.92 -41.27 34.54
CA LEU A 3 -20.88 -40.39 33.38
C LEU A 3 -19.44 -39.91 33.19
N ALA A 4 -18.78 -40.38 32.14
CA ALA A 4 -17.49 -39.88 31.73
C ALA A 4 -17.61 -38.40 31.28
N PRO A 5 -16.71 -37.50 31.69
CA PRO A 5 -16.73 -36.11 31.22
C PRO A 5 -16.41 -36.06 29.71
N SER A 6 -17.30 -35.44 28.95
CA SER A 6 -17.10 -35.17 27.55
C SER A 6 -15.92 -34.18 27.37
N ILE A 7 -14.79 -34.66 26.85
CA ILE A 7 -13.67 -33.83 26.48
C ILE A 7 -14.09 -33.03 25.23
N SER A 8 -14.43 -31.75 25.42
CA SER A 8 -14.65 -30.84 24.33
C SER A 8 -13.28 -30.53 23.68
N VAL A 9 -13.03 -31.10 22.51
CA VAL A 9 -11.87 -30.76 21.67
C VAL A 9 -12.02 -29.28 21.24
N PRO A 10 -11.05 -28.41 21.55
CA PRO A 10 -11.11 -27.05 21.12
C PRO A 10 -11.13 -27.04 19.58
N GLN A 11 -12.22 -26.60 18.95
CA GLN A 11 -12.24 -26.32 17.52
C GLN A 11 -11.22 -25.23 17.26
N ALA A 12 -10.15 -25.54 16.53
CA ALA A 12 -9.19 -24.58 16.05
C ALA A 12 -9.93 -23.54 15.18
N ARG A 13 -10.21 -22.36 15.75
CA ARG A 13 -10.83 -21.26 15.01
C ARG A 13 -9.83 -20.83 13.92
N PHE A 14 -10.23 -20.95 12.67
CA PHE A 14 -9.46 -20.46 11.54
C PHE A 14 -9.20 -18.96 11.74
N ASN A 15 -7.90 -18.57 11.82
CA ASN A 15 -7.51 -17.18 11.89
C ASN A 15 -7.28 -16.66 10.46
N PRO A 16 -8.15 -15.79 9.90
CA PRO A 16 -8.03 -15.31 8.53
C PRO A 16 -6.93 -14.25 8.34
N LEU A 17 -6.33 -13.75 9.42
CA LEU A 17 -5.37 -12.66 9.37
C LEU A 17 -4.13 -12.94 8.48
N PRO A 18 -3.50 -14.13 8.54
CA PRO A 18 -2.38 -14.43 7.63
C PRO A 18 -2.78 -14.40 6.15
N LEU A 19 -4.00 -14.85 5.82
CA LEU A 19 -4.52 -14.78 4.47
C LEU A 19 -4.70 -13.33 4.01
N TYR A 20 -5.26 -12.46 4.85
CA TYR A 20 -5.43 -11.03 4.54
C TYR A 20 -4.09 -10.34 4.32
N ILE A 21 -3.06 -10.66 5.13
CA ILE A 21 -1.70 -10.15 4.98
C ILE A 21 -1.12 -10.61 3.64
N GLY A 22 -1.20 -11.90 3.34
CA GLY A 22 -0.68 -12.47 2.09
C GLY A 22 -1.33 -11.83 0.86
N VAL A 23 -2.66 -11.76 0.82
CA VAL A 23 -3.41 -11.14 -0.29
C VAL A 23 -3.05 -9.66 -0.41
N PHE A 24 -2.96 -8.91 0.69
CA PHE A 24 -2.53 -7.52 0.69
C PHE A 24 -1.15 -7.35 0.08
N CYS A 25 -0.16 -8.14 0.51
CA CYS A 25 1.21 -8.05 0.00
C CYS A 25 1.28 -8.35 -1.50
N LEU A 26 0.55 -9.37 -1.97
CA LEU A 26 0.50 -9.72 -3.40
C LEU A 26 -0.14 -8.60 -4.24
N LEU A 27 -1.31 -8.11 -3.84
CA LEU A 27 -2.03 -7.07 -4.57
C LEU A 27 -1.24 -5.75 -4.61
N TRP A 28 -0.67 -5.36 -3.47
CA TRP A 28 0.07 -4.10 -3.38
C TRP A 28 1.39 -4.15 -4.16
N SER A 29 2.09 -5.29 -4.10
CA SER A 29 3.33 -5.49 -4.86
C SER A 29 3.07 -5.52 -6.36
N PHE A 30 2.02 -6.20 -6.81
CA PHE A 30 1.66 -6.24 -8.23
C PHE A 30 1.18 -4.89 -8.75
N ALA A 31 0.65 -4.02 -7.86
CA ALA A 31 0.24 -2.67 -8.25
C ALA A 31 1.38 -1.79 -8.76
N PHE A 32 2.65 -2.05 -8.38
CA PHE A 32 3.81 -1.38 -8.97
C PHE A 32 4.01 -1.77 -10.44
N VAL A 33 3.86 -3.06 -10.76
CA VAL A 33 3.96 -3.56 -12.13
C VAL A 33 2.80 -3.05 -12.98
N ALA A 34 1.57 -3.20 -12.50
CA ALA A 34 0.39 -2.67 -13.20
C ALA A 34 0.46 -1.14 -13.34
N GLY A 35 0.99 -0.43 -12.33
CA GLY A 35 1.26 0.99 -12.40
C GLY A 35 2.26 1.34 -13.48
N LYS A 36 3.39 0.61 -13.57
CA LYS A 36 4.41 0.81 -14.61
C LYS A 36 3.83 0.61 -16.01
N ILE A 37 3.07 -0.46 -16.25
CA ILE A 37 2.35 -0.68 -17.50
C ILE A 37 1.41 0.51 -17.79
N GLY A 38 0.63 0.92 -16.79
CA GLY A 38 -0.34 2.00 -16.94
C GLY A 38 0.28 3.32 -17.33
N VAL A 39 1.41 3.72 -16.70
CA VAL A 39 2.06 5.02 -16.98
C VAL A 39 2.91 5.02 -18.25
N THR A 40 3.14 3.86 -18.86
CA THR A 40 3.78 3.76 -20.17
C THR A 40 2.84 4.24 -21.28
N ASP A 41 1.57 3.91 -21.17
CA ASP A 41 0.56 4.12 -22.21
C ASP A 41 -0.49 5.17 -21.85
N CYS A 42 -0.45 5.73 -20.63
CA CYS A 42 -1.40 6.72 -20.16
C CYS A 42 -0.73 7.71 -19.18
N PRO A 43 -0.93 9.02 -19.34
CA PRO A 43 -0.44 10.00 -18.38
C PRO A 43 -0.87 9.69 -16.95
N PRO A 44 0.05 9.73 -15.95
CA PRO A 44 -0.22 9.27 -14.59
C PRO A 44 -1.44 9.89 -13.94
N LEU A 45 -1.64 11.19 -14.08
CA LEU A 45 -2.76 11.90 -13.45
C LEU A 45 -4.10 11.53 -14.07
N ILE A 46 -4.15 11.31 -15.39
CA ILE A 46 -5.37 10.84 -16.09
C ILE A 46 -5.70 9.42 -15.63
N LEU A 47 -4.69 8.52 -15.64
CA LEU A 47 -4.85 7.14 -15.19
C LEU A 47 -5.41 7.07 -13.76
N LEU A 48 -4.84 7.86 -12.85
CA LEU A 48 -5.24 7.87 -11.44
C LEU A 48 -6.61 8.51 -11.24
N THR A 49 -6.92 9.60 -11.94
CA THR A 49 -8.25 10.25 -11.89
C THR A 49 -9.34 9.26 -12.32
N ALA A 50 -9.15 8.59 -13.46
CA ALA A 50 -10.08 7.58 -13.95
C ALA A 50 -10.19 6.39 -12.98
N ARG A 51 -9.06 5.88 -12.49
CA ARG A 51 -8.98 4.78 -11.54
C ARG A 51 -9.75 5.07 -10.26
N PHE A 52 -9.51 6.22 -9.64
CA PHE A 52 -10.14 6.56 -8.36
C PHE A 52 -11.62 6.91 -8.53
N SER A 53 -11.97 7.64 -9.56
CA SER A 53 -13.38 7.95 -9.86
C SER A 53 -14.18 6.66 -10.08
N LEU A 54 -13.67 5.74 -10.91
CA LEU A 54 -14.35 4.47 -11.18
C LEU A 54 -14.44 3.60 -9.92
N ALA A 55 -13.36 3.47 -9.15
CA ALA A 55 -13.37 2.70 -7.91
C ALA A 55 -14.36 3.27 -6.89
N GLY A 56 -14.40 4.59 -6.72
CA GLY A 56 -15.34 5.26 -5.82
C GLY A 56 -16.78 5.06 -6.25
N ILE A 57 -17.09 5.25 -7.55
CA ILE A 57 -18.43 5.02 -8.11
C ILE A 57 -18.86 3.56 -7.94
N LEU A 58 -17.99 2.60 -8.21
CA LEU A 58 -18.30 1.18 -8.06
C LEU A 58 -18.59 0.82 -6.59
N ILE A 59 -17.76 1.25 -5.65
CA ILE A 59 -17.96 0.97 -4.24
C ILE A 59 -19.28 1.57 -3.73
N LEU A 60 -19.52 2.86 -3.99
CA LEU A 60 -20.70 3.55 -3.51
C LEU A 60 -21.95 3.08 -4.25
N GLY A 61 -21.85 2.79 -5.55
CA GLY A 61 -22.94 2.21 -6.34
C GLY A 61 -23.35 0.83 -5.83
N ILE A 62 -22.38 -0.07 -5.60
CA ILE A 62 -22.67 -1.40 -5.02
C ILE A 62 -23.33 -1.26 -3.65
N SER A 63 -22.87 -0.36 -2.79
CA SER A 63 -23.48 -0.11 -1.48
C SER A 63 -24.95 0.37 -1.62
N ALA A 64 -25.20 1.28 -2.56
CA ALA A 64 -26.55 1.76 -2.82
C ALA A 64 -27.47 0.64 -3.35
N PHE A 65 -27.01 -0.17 -4.30
CA PHE A 65 -27.77 -1.31 -4.83
C PHE A 65 -28.07 -2.39 -3.79
N ARG A 66 -27.16 -2.60 -2.82
CA ARG A 66 -27.37 -3.54 -1.71
C ARG A 66 -28.31 -3.01 -0.64
N GLY A 67 -28.65 -1.74 -0.69
CA GLY A 67 -29.39 -1.08 0.37
C GLY A 67 -28.59 -0.94 1.67
N ASP A 68 -27.26 -0.93 1.58
CA ASP A 68 -26.41 -0.74 2.74
C ASP A 68 -26.72 0.61 3.39
N ALA A 69 -27.02 0.60 4.70
CA ALA A 69 -27.29 1.83 5.42
C ALA A 69 -26.03 2.73 5.38
N TRP A 70 -26.20 4.01 5.07
CA TRP A 70 -25.12 4.98 5.15
C TRP A 70 -24.61 5.10 6.58
N SER A 71 -23.43 4.56 6.84
CA SER A 71 -22.86 4.41 8.19
C SER A 71 -21.82 5.47 8.54
N LEU A 72 -21.51 6.40 7.62
CA LEU A 72 -20.55 7.46 7.85
C LEU A 72 -21.24 8.72 8.40
N SER A 73 -20.68 9.24 9.50
CA SER A 73 -21.00 10.60 9.93
C SER A 73 -20.38 11.63 8.97
N TRP A 74 -20.87 12.86 8.98
CA TRP A 74 -20.27 13.95 8.19
C TRP A 74 -18.77 14.14 8.54
N ARG A 75 -18.42 14.00 9.81
CA ARG A 75 -17.02 14.02 10.25
C ARG A 75 -16.21 12.93 9.54
N ASP A 76 -16.72 11.70 9.47
CA ASP A 76 -15.99 10.59 8.84
C ASP A 76 -15.86 10.79 7.33
N VAL A 77 -16.87 11.35 6.67
CA VAL A 77 -16.78 11.75 5.25
C VAL A 77 -15.64 12.76 5.05
N CYS A 78 -15.57 13.81 5.87
CA CYS A 78 -14.48 14.79 5.82
C CYS A 78 -13.11 14.15 6.10
N VAL A 79 -13.04 13.21 7.05
CA VAL A 79 -11.80 12.49 7.35
C VAL A 79 -11.35 11.65 6.15
N PHE A 80 -12.22 10.86 5.54
CA PHE A 80 -11.86 10.08 4.35
C PHE A 80 -11.52 10.97 3.15
N ALA A 81 -12.21 12.10 2.97
CA ALA A 81 -11.87 13.09 1.96
C ALA A 81 -10.47 13.71 2.21
N ALA A 82 -10.13 14.05 3.44
CA ALA A 82 -8.80 14.54 3.78
C ALA A 82 -7.71 13.46 3.59
N LEU A 83 -8.01 12.20 3.98
CA LEU A 83 -7.11 11.08 3.76
C LEU A 83 -6.88 10.79 2.28
N SER A 84 -7.85 11.13 1.40
CA SER A 84 -7.69 10.98 -0.05
C SER A 84 -6.54 11.80 -0.60
N ILE A 85 -6.27 12.97 -0.01
CA ILE A 85 -5.16 13.82 -0.41
C ILE A 85 -3.83 13.12 -0.12
N ALA A 86 -3.62 12.64 1.10
CA ALA A 86 -2.36 12.00 1.49
C ALA A 86 -2.20 10.59 0.86
N ASN A 87 -3.21 9.73 1.00
CA ASN A 87 -3.11 8.31 0.63
C ASN A 87 -3.32 8.02 -0.86
N ASN A 88 -4.00 8.90 -1.59
CA ASN A 88 -4.32 8.67 -2.99
C ASN A 88 -3.69 9.73 -3.89
N ALA A 89 -4.08 11.01 -3.75
CA ALA A 89 -3.65 12.06 -4.67
C ALA A 89 -2.14 12.30 -4.60
N LEU A 90 -1.58 12.55 -3.42
CA LEU A 90 -0.15 12.78 -3.26
C LEU A 90 0.66 11.48 -3.32
N TYR A 91 0.27 10.46 -2.55
CA TYR A 91 1.01 9.19 -2.55
C TYR A 91 1.09 8.59 -3.95
N LEU A 92 -0.04 8.32 -4.59
CA LEU A 92 -0.04 7.66 -5.89
C LEU A 92 0.24 8.66 -7.04
N GLY A 93 -0.18 9.92 -6.92
CA GLY A 93 0.14 10.96 -7.92
C GLY A 93 1.64 11.13 -8.08
N LEU A 94 2.37 11.37 -6.99
CA LEU A 94 3.82 11.49 -7.00
C LEU A 94 4.49 10.16 -7.35
N GLY A 95 4.01 9.04 -6.77
CA GLY A 95 4.57 7.72 -7.03
C GLY A 95 4.47 7.30 -8.50
N TYR A 96 3.33 7.52 -9.15
CA TYR A 96 3.15 7.17 -10.56
C TYR A 96 3.89 8.14 -11.50
N THR A 97 4.02 9.41 -11.11
CA THR A 97 4.92 10.33 -11.82
C THR A 97 6.37 9.83 -11.73
N GLY A 98 6.80 9.35 -10.57
CA GLY A 98 8.10 8.71 -10.39
C GLY A 98 8.27 7.47 -11.27
N LEU A 99 7.26 6.59 -11.32
CA LEU A 99 7.29 5.35 -12.12
C LEU A 99 7.46 5.57 -13.63
N GLN A 100 7.22 6.76 -14.15
CA GLN A 100 7.54 7.04 -15.56
C GLN A 100 9.02 6.85 -15.86
N THR A 101 9.89 7.19 -14.91
CA THR A 101 11.35 7.20 -15.06
C THR A 101 12.09 6.33 -14.05
N VAL A 102 11.36 5.59 -13.22
CA VAL A 102 11.88 4.63 -12.24
C VAL A 102 11.31 3.25 -12.52
N SER A 103 12.10 2.20 -12.32
CA SER A 103 11.65 0.81 -12.46
C SER A 103 10.60 0.44 -11.40
N ALA A 104 9.71 -0.51 -11.72
CA ALA A 104 8.69 -0.99 -10.78
C ALA A 104 9.34 -1.61 -9.53
N GLY A 105 10.44 -2.34 -9.73
CA GLY A 105 11.22 -2.92 -8.64
C GLY A 105 11.77 -1.86 -7.68
N LEU A 106 12.39 -0.78 -8.20
CA LEU A 106 12.92 0.31 -7.36
C LEU A 106 11.80 1.10 -6.69
N GLY A 107 10.68 1.34 -7.37
CA GLY A 107 9.51 2.00 -6.79
C GLY A 107 8.97 1.23 -5.58
N GLY A 108 8.77 -0.08 -5.71
CA GLY A 108 8.37 -0.96 -4.61
C GLY A 108 9.37 -0.97 -3.46
N LEU A 109 10.65 -0.93 -3.80
CA LEU A 109 11.74 -0.91 -2.83
C LEU A 109 11.75 0.37 -1.97
N ILE A 110 11.64 1.56 -2.59
CA ILE A 110 11.60 2.83 -1.87
C ILE A 110 10.40 2.85 -0.91
N VAL A 111 9.22 2.44 -1.38
CA VAL A 111 8.00 2.39 -0.55
C VAL A 111 8.13 1.39 0.59
N SER A 112 8.97 0.37 0.47
CA SER A 112 9.22 -0.58 1.56
C SER A 112 9.96 0.02 2.77
N ALA A 113 10.51 1.22 2.67
CA ALA A 113 11.01 1.97 3.81
C ALA A 113 9.89 2.56 4.70
N ASN A 114 8.62 2.50 4.25
CA ASN A 114 7.44 2.95 5.00
C ASN A 114 7.43 2.52 6.49
N PRO A 115 7.73 1.26 6.86
CA PRO A 115 7.67 0.84 8.26
C PRO A 115 8.55 1.63 9.20
N VAL A 116 9.72 2.07 8.72
CA VAL A 116 10.68 2.82 9.53
C VAL A 116 10.11 4.18 9.90
N PHE A 117 9.69 4.93 8.89
CA PHE A 117 9.12 6.27 9.08
C PHE A 117 7.79 6.19 9.85
N THR A 118 6.95 5.21 9.53
CA THR A 118 5.69 4.98 10.25
C THR A 118 5.94 4.65 11.72
N ALA A 119 6.92 3.80 12.05
CA ALA A 119 7.19 3.45 13.44
C ALA A 119 7.71 4.65 14.26
N VAL A 120 8.57 5.48 13.67
CA VAL A 120 9.04 6.72 14.31
C VAL A 120 7.86 7.67 14.56
N LEU A 121 7.05 7.95 13.53
CA LEU A 121 5.90 8.84 13.67
C LEU A 121 4.80 8.23 14.56
N ALA A 122 4.60 6.91 14.54
CA ALA A 122 3.66 6.24 15.44
C ALA A 122 4.10 6.35 16.91
N ALA A 123 5.39 6.25 17.18
CA ALA A 123 5.91 6.47 18.55
C ALA A 123 5.69 7.91 19.00
N LEU A 124 5.92 8.91 18.13
CA LEU A 124 5.79 10.31 18.45
C LEU A 124 4.31 10.75 18.60
N PHE A 125 3.45 10.36 17.69
CA PHE A 125 2.08 10.86 17.58
C PHE A 125 1.02 9.93 18.13
N LEU A 126 1.23 8.60 18.06
CA LEU A 126 0.28 7.58 18.50
C LEU A 126 0.68 6.94 19.85
N ARG A 127 1.85 7.29 20.37
CA ARG A 127 2.44 6.71 21.59
C ARG A 127 2.60 5.18 21.50
N GLU A 128 2.78 4.64 20.28
CA GLU A 128 3.09 3.23 20.11
C GLU A 128 4.48 2.91 20.66
N PRO A 129 4.65 1.86 21.50
CA PRO A 129 5.95 1.57 22.11
C PRO A 129 6.95 1.08 21.06
N LEU A 130 8.11 1.76 20.98
CA LEU A 130 9.28 1.32 20.25
C LEU A 130 10.14 0.44 21.17
N THR A 131 9.97 -0.86 21.08
CA THR A 131 10.85 -1.80 21.76
C THR A 131 12.18 -1.93 21.04
N SER A 132 13.28 -2.27 21.76
CA SER A 132 14.60 -2.49 21.15
C SER A 132 14.57 -3.50 20.00
N ARG A 133 13.70 -4.51 20.12
CA ARG A 133 13.48 -5.51 19.07
C ARG A 133 12.84 -4.90 17.80
N LYS A 134 11.83 -4.02 17.96
CA LYS A 134 11.23 -3.30 16.82
C LYS A 134 12.29 -2.42 16.15
N VAL A 135 13.08 -1.68 16.93
CA VAL A 135 14.17 -0.84 16.41
C VAL A 135 15.18 -1.68 15.63
N ALA A 136 15.63 -2.81 16.18
CA ALA A 136 16.54 -3.71 15.47
C ALA A 136 15.95 -4.22 14.15
N GLY A 137 14.65 -4.61 14.16
CA GLY A 137 13.96 -5.05 12.96
C GLY A 137 13.81 -3.96 11.90
N LEU A 138 13.53 -2.72 12.33
CA LEU A 138 13.46 -1.57 11.42
C LEU A 138 14.83 -1.26 10.79
N LEU A 139 15.91 -1.31 11.58
CA LEU A 139 17.27 -1.11 11.08
C LEU A 139 17.66 -2.19 10.07
N LEU A 140 17.34 -3.45 10.33
CA LEU A 140 17.57 -4.54 9.38
C LEU A 140 16.78 -4.33 8.07
N GLY A 141 15.52 -3.91 8.17
CA GLY A 141 14.71 -3.59 6.99
C GLY A 141 15.33 -2.47 6.16
N VAL A 142 15.77 -1.37 6.80
CA VAL A 142 16.46 -0.26 6.11
C VAL A 142 17.75 -0.71 5.47
N ILE A 143 18.59 -1.47 6.19
CA ILE A 143 19.87 -1.97 5.65
C ILE A 143 19.63 -2.81 4.40
N GLY A 144 18.67 -3.74 4.44
CA GLY A 144 18.34 -4.58 3.29
C GLY A 144 17.84 -3.78 2.09
N VAL A 145 16.91 -2.85 2.32
CA VAL A 145 16.38 -1.96 1.28
C VAL A 145 17.49 -1.07 0.71
N SER A 146 18.29 -0.42 1.56
CA SER A 146 19.37 0.47 1.14
C SER A 146 20.44 -0.27 0.31
N PHE A 147 20.75 -1.51 0.67
CA PHE A 147 21.67 -2.35 -0.09
C PHE A 147 21.20 -2.56 -1.54
N ILE A 148 19.92 -2.91 -1.71
CA ILE A 148 19.35 -3.14 -3.05
C ILE A 148 19.25 -1.82 -3.83
N VAL A 149 18.77 -0.72 -3.19
CA VAL A 149 18.67 0.61 -3.82
C VAL A 149 20.03 1.11 -4.31
N TRP A 150 21.04 1.05 -3.45
CA TRP A 150 22.39 1.50 -3.79
C TRP A 150 22.92 0.81 -5.03
N HIS A 151 22.72 -0.50 -5.11
CA HIS A 151 23.19 -1.29 -6.25
C HIS A 151 22.49 -0.89 -7.55
N ARG A 152 21.17 -0.72 -7.52
CA ARG A 152 20.37 -0.33 -8.71
C ARG A 152 20.62 1.11 -9.17
N ILE A 153 20.78 2.06 -8.25
CA ILE A 153 21.15 3.44 -8.60
C ILE A 153 22.52 3.48 -9.27
N SER A 154 23.48 2.72 -8.75
CA SER A 154 24.83 2.66 -9.31
C SER A 154 24.88 2.10 -10.74
N ALA A 155 23.87 1.34 -11.15
CA ALA A 155 23.71 0.83 -12.50
C ALA A 155 23.23 1.91 -13.52
N GLY A 156 22.78 3.09 -13.05
CA GLY A 156 22.42 4.24 -13.90
C GLY A 156 21.12 4.08 -14.70
N THR A 157 20.24 3.16 -14.31
CA THR A 157 19.01 2.84 -15.05
C THR A 157 17.81 3.71 -14.68
N ASP A 158 17.86 4.42 -13.54
CA ASP A 158 16.74 5.14 -12.96
C ASP A 158 17.03 6.66 -12.82
N SER A 159 16.02 7.51 -13.08
CA SER A 159 16.13 8.95 -13.01
C SER A 159 16.11 9.47 -11.56
N TRP A 160 17.03 10.40 -11.25
CA TRP A 160 17.03 11.07 -9.94
C TRP A 160 15.73 11.82 -9.63
N HIS A 161 15.12 12.47 -10.61
CA HIS A 161 13.84 13.15 -10.44
C HIS A 161 12.73 12.15 -10.08
N GLY A 162 12.67 11.00 -10.76
CA GLY A 162 11.71 9.94 -10.44
C GLY A 162 11.89 9.38 -9.03
N ILE A 163 13.14 9.23 -8.56
CA ILE A 163 13.46 8.81 -7.20
C ILE A 163 12.92 9.84 -6.19
N LEU A 164 13.12 11.15 -6.41
CA LEU A 164 12.59 12.21 -5.56
C LEU A 164 11.06 12.18 -5.47
N PHE A 165 10.37 11.99 -6.60
CA PHE A 165 8.91 11.82 -6.61
C PHE A 165 8.48 10.59 -5.82
N THR A 166 9.18 9.48 -5.93
CA THR A 166 8.88 8.25 -5.19
C THR A 166 9.14 8.40 -3.68
N LEU A 167 10.19 9.13 -3.29
CA LEU A 167 10.44 9.48 -1.88
C LEU A 167 9.36 10.40 -1.30
N ALA A 168 8.91 11.40 -2.05
CA ALA A 168 7.81 12.27 -1.66
C ALA A 168 6.49 11.49 -1.54
N SER A 169 6.27 10.53 -2.43
CA SER A 169 5.18 9.56 -2.38
C SER A 169 5.22 8.75 -1.08
N LEU A 170 6.39 8.21 -0.71
CA LEU A 170 6.59 7.52 0.57
C LEU A 170 6.23 8.41 1.77
N ALA A 171 6.69 9.65 1.80
CA ALA A 171 6.35 10.58 2.89
C ALA A 171 4.84 10.79 3.00
N SER A 172 4.13 10.85 1.87
CA SER A 172 2.67 11.00 1.83
C SER A 172 1.92 9.80 2.41
N ILE A 173 2.28 8.57 2.04
CA ILE A 173 1.61 7.38 2.59
C ILE A 173 1.87 7.21 4.09
N VAL A 174 3.07 7.56 4.56
CA VAL A 174 3.42 7.57 5.99
C VAL A 174 2.54 8.58 6.73
N ALA A 175 2.43 9.82 6.23
CA ALA A 175 1.56 10.84 6.81
C ALA A 175 0.10 10.39 6.83
N GLY A 176 -0.41 9.84 5.73
CA GLY A 176 -1.77 9.31 5.64
C GLY A 176 -2.05 8.16 6.60
N THR A 177 -1.06 7.28 6.83
CA THR A 177 -1.15 6.19 7.82
C THR A 177 -1.33 6.74 9.23
N ILE A 178 -0.52 7.73 9.62
CA ILE A 178 -0.61 8.35 10.95
C ILE A 178 -1.92 9.13 11.10
N LEU A 179 -2.31 9.89 10.08
CA LEU A 179 -3.59 10.62 10.07
C LEU A 179 -4.79 9.69 10.20
N PHE A 180 -4.80 8.54 9.50
CA PHE A 180 -5.85 7.54 9.65
C PHE A 180 -6.00 7.05 11.10
N LYS A 181 -4.88 6.81 11.78
CA LYS A 181 -4.88 6.38 13.19
C LYS A 181 -5.28 7.50 14.14
N LEU A 182 -4.79 8.72 13.93
CA LEU A 182 -5.10 9.89 14.77
C LEU A 182 -6.57 10.30 14.65
N LEU A 183 -7.09 10.34 13.43
CA LEU A 183 -8.46 10.75 13.16
C LEU A 183 -9.46 9.63 13.47
N ALA A 184 -9.00 8.37 13.49
CA ALA A 184 -9.75 7.18 13.87
C ALA A 184 -11.19 7.17 13.31
N PRO A 185 -11.38 7.16 11.97
CA PRO A 185 -12.71 7.22 11.38
C PRO A 185 -13.54 6.01 11.85
N LYS A 186 -14.81 6.28 12.12
CA LYS A 186 -15.79 5.30 12.56
C LYS A 186 -16.67 4.89 11.35
N GLY A 187 -17.48 3.86 11.52
CA GLY A 187 -18.36 3.39 10.45
C GLY A 187 -17.68 2.43 9.46
N SER A 188 -18.32 2.21 8.33
CA SER A 188 -17.91 1.21 7.33
C SER A 188 -16.62 1.62 6.62
N LEU A 189 -15.60 0.74 6.69
CA LEU A 189 -14.37 0.93 5.89
C LEU A 189 -14.64 0.79 4.39
N TRP A 190 -15.65 0.02 4.01
CA TRP A 190 -16.06 -0.15 2.63
C TRP A 190 -16.56 1.19 2.05
N ILE A 191 -17.56 1.81 2.69
CA ILE A 191 -18.09 3.10 2.26
C ILE A 191 -17.03 4.19 2.37
N GLY A 192 -16.22 4.18 3.44
CA GLY A 192 -15.10 5.10 3.62
C GLY A 192 -14.07 5.01 2.50
N ASN A 193 -13.72 3.81 2.03
CA ASN A 193 -12.86 3.61 0.87
C ASN A 193 -13.48 4.18 -0.40
N GLY A 194 -14.80 4.01 -0.60
CA GLY A 194 -15.53 4.60 -1.71
C GLY A 194 -15.46 6.13 -1.72
N VAL A 195 -15.73 6.76 -0.57
CA VAL A 195 -15.62 8.22 -0.38
C VAL A 195 -14.18 8.68 -0.64
N GLN A 196 -13.18 8.00 -0.08
CA GLN A 196 -11.77 8.35 -0.25
C GLN A 196 -11.34 8.27 -1.72
N ASN A 197 -11.70 7.20 -2.42
CA ASN A 197 -11.38 7.07 -3.85
C ASN A 197 -12.08 8.15 -4.68
N LEU A 198 -13.39 8.38 -4.48
CA LEU A 198 -14.13 9.40 -5.24
C LEU A 198 -13.56 10.80 -5.00
N ALA A 199 -13.28 11.16 -3.74
CA ALA A 199 -12.66 12.42 -3.39
C ALA A 199 -11.28 12.59 -4.05
N ALA A 200 -10.46 11.53 -4.11
CA ALA A 200 -9.18 11.55 -4.80
C ALA A 200 -9.33 11.81 -6.31
N GLY A 201 -10.31 11.16 -6.95
CA GLY A 201 -10.64 11.42 -8.35
C GLY A 201 -11.02 12.88 -8.60
N ILE A 202 -11.86 13.45 -7.73
CA ILE A 202 -12.27 14.87 -7.81
C ILE A 202 -11.08 15.81 -7.61
N VAL A 203 -10.22 15.53 -6.62
CA VAL A 203 -9.03 16.36 -6.34
C VAL A 203 -8.03 16.33 -7.49
N LEU A 204 -7.82 15.18 -8.12
CA LEU A 204 -6.86 15.04 -9.23
C LEU A 204 -7.41 15.55 -10.57
N LEU A 205 -8.72 15.66 -10.73
CA LEU A 205 -9.36 16.01 -11.99
C LEU A 205 -8.81 17.30 -12.62
N PRO A 206 -8.74 18.46 -11.91
CA PRO A 206 -8.20 19.68 -12.49
C PRO A 206 -6.74 19.54 -12.92
N PHE A 207 -5.92 18.83 -12.13
CA PHE A 207 -4.50 18.61 -12.45
C PHE A 207 -4.34 17.67 -13.67
N ALA A 208 -5.19 16.66 -13.80
CA ALA A 208 -5.18 15.77 -14.95
C ALA A 208 -5.43 16.51 -16.25
N PHE A 209 -6.39 17.43 -16.28
CA PHE A 209 -6.71 18.20 -17.48
C PHE A 209 -5.76 19.37 -17.77
N THR A 210 -5.10 19.92 -16.74
CA THR A 210 -4.18 21.04 -16.93
C THR A 210 -2.73 20.61 -17.20
N LEU A 211 -2.32 19.46 -16.67
CA LEU A 211 -0.93 18.98 -16.73
C LEU A 211 -0.72 17.79 -17.67
N SER A 212 -1.81 17.27 -18.27
CA SER A 212 -1.73 16.09 -19.14
C SER A 212 -2.71 16.23 -20.30
N SER A 213 -2.42 15.54 -21.41
CA SER A 213 -3.28 15.49 -22.58
C SER A 213 -3.93 14.12 -22.72
N VAL A 214 -5.25 14.10 -22.96
CA VAL A 214 -5.99 12.86 -23.27
C VAL A 214 -5.48 12.23 -24.58
N GLY A 215 -4.95 13.04 -25.50
CA GLY A 215 -4.35 12.58 -26.76
C GLY A 215 -3.11 11.72 -26.57
N ASP A 216 -2.47 11.77 -25.38
CA ASP A 216 -1.28 10.97 -25.08
C ASP A 216 -1.62 9.55 -24.60
N ILE A 217 -2.92 9.19 -24.52
CA ILE A 217 -3.33 7.83 -24.16
C ILE A 217 -3.16 6.92 -25.38
N VAL A 218 -2.46 5.81 -25.19
CA VAL A 218 -2.31 4.74 -26.19
C VAL A 218 -3.16 3.53 -25.77
N PRO A 219 -4.41 3.42 -26.25
CA PRO A 219 -5.31 2.36 -25.81
C PRO A 219 -4.82 0.99 -26.33
N ASN A 220 -4.58 0.04 -25.41
CA ASN A 220 -4.24 -1.33 -25.74
C ASN A 220 -4.73 -2.28 -24.63
N ALA A 221 -4.64 -3.59 -24.89
CA ALA A 221 -5.11 -4.61 -23.96
C ALA A 221 -4.32 -4.62 -22.65
N GLN A 222 -3.03 -4.27 -22.68
CA GLN A 222 -2.18 -4.24 -21.49
C GLN A 222 -2.58 -3.09 -20.58
N LEU A 223 -2.80 -1.88 -21.13
CA LEU A 223 -3.33 -0.74 -20.39
C LEU A 223 -4.69 -1.07 -19.75
N LEU A 224 -5.60 -1.67 -20.51
CA LEU A 224 -6.93 -2.03 -20.00
C LEU A 224 -6.85 -3.06 -18.87
N GLY A 225 -6.02 -4.08 -19.01
CA GLY A 225 -5.77 -5.09 -17.96
C GLY A 225 -5.15 -4.50 -16.71
N ALA A 226 -4.12 -3.65 -16.88
CA ALA A 226 -3.48 -2.94 -15.79
C ALA A 226 -4.48 -2.01 -15.08
N PHE A 227 -5.26 -1.24 -15.83
CA PHE A 227 -6.29 -0.36 -15.27
C PHE A 227 -7.35 -1.13 -14.47
N ALA A 228 -7.89 -2.21 -15.03
CA ALA A 228 -8.85 -3.07 -14.32
C ALA A 228 -8.27 -3.62 -13.01
N PHE A 229 -7.03 -4.12 -13.04
CA PHE A 229 -6.34 -4.57 -11.83
C PHE A 229 -6.16 -3.43 -10.81
N LEU A 230 -5.73 -2.25 -11.27
CA LEU A 230 -5.52 -1.09 -10.40
C LEU A 230 -6.82 -0.61 -9.74
N VAL A 231 -7.96 -0.69 -10.44
CA VAL A 231 -9.29 -0.38 -9.88
C VAL A 231 -9.69 -1.45 -8.87
N LEU A 232 -9.78 -2.69 -9.28
CA LEU A 232 -10.35 -3.79 -8.47
C LEU A 232 -9.39 -4.27 -7.37
N GLY A 233 -8.16 -4.59 -7.76
CA GLY A 233 -7.13 -5.12 -6.86
C GLY A 233 -6.50 -4.03 -5.99
N GLY A 234 -6.11 -2.92 -6.59
CA GLY A 234 -5.43 -1.83 -5.87
C GLY A 234 -6.39 -0.94 -5.07
N SER A 235 -7.34 -0.27 -5.75
CA SER A 235 -8.18 0.75 -5.12
C SER A 235 -9.31 0.16 -4.28
N ILE A 236 -9.94 -0.93 -4.70
CA ILE A 236 -11.05 -1.52 -3.95
C ILE A 236 -10.50 -2.47 -2.87
N LEU A 237 -9.92 -3.58 -3.28
CA LEU A 237 -9.55 -4.63 -2.33
C LEU A 237 -8.28 -4.28 -1.55
N GLY A 238 -7.26 -3.72 -2.19
CA GLY A 238 -5.98 -3.39 -1.55
C GLY A 238 -6.14 -2.35 -0.43
N TYR A 239 -6.84 -1.23 -0.68
CA TYR A 239 -7.11 -0.24 0.37
C TYR A 239 -8.04 -0.74 1.46
N LEU A 240 -9.03 -1.57 1.13
CA LEU A 240 -9.88 -2.18 2.14
C LEU A 240 -9.07 -3.06 3.11
N LEU A 241 -8.19 -3.90 2.56
CA LEU A 241 -7.27 -4.71 3.35
C LEU A 241 -6.29 -3.85 4.15
N TRP A 242 -5.74 -2.79 3.56
CA TRP A 242 -4.86 -1.86 4.25
C TRP A 242 -5.51 -1.24 5.48
N PHE A 243 -6.71 -0.68 5.35
CA PHE A 243 -7.43 -0.09 6.47
C PHE A 243 -7.81 -1.13 7.52
N HIS A 244 -8.18 -2.35 7.09
CA HIS A 244 -8.43 -3.45 8.00
C HIS A 244 -7.19 -3.80 8.81
N LEU A 245 -6.04 -3.97 8.16
CA LEU A 245 -4.77 -4.26 8.83
C LEU A 245 -4.34 -3.13 9.78
N LEU A 246 -4.51 -1.87 9.39
CA LEU A 246 -4.27 -0.72 10.27
C LEU A 246 -5.13 -0.77 11.54
N LYS A 247 -6.40 -1.16 11.42
CA LYS A 247 -7.30 -1.28 12.58
C LYS A 247 -6.91 -2.44 13.49
N VAL A 248 -6.61 -3.60 12.92
CA VAL A 248 -6.35 -4.84 13.68
C VAL A 248 -4.93 -4.93 14.23
N CYS A 249 -3.93 -4.56 13.42
CA CYS A 249 -2.52 -4.75 13.76
C CYS A 249 -1.86 -3.48 14.35
N GLY A 250 -2.47 -2.29 14.19
CA GLY A 250 -1.82 -1.01 14.48
C GLY A 250 -0.92 -0.52 13.34
N ALA A 251 -0.45 0.73 13.45
CA ALA A 251 0.27 1.39 12.35
C ALA A 251 1.63 0.74 12.08
N THR A 252 2.43 0.52 13.14
CA THR A 252 3.78 -0.06 13.01
C THR A 252 3.77 -1.48 12.45
N ALA A 253 2.88 -2.36 12.93
CA ALA A 253 2.83 -3.75 12.49
C ALA A 253 2.23 -3.87 11.07
N ALA A 254 1.17 -3.11 10.76
CA ALA A 254 0.58 -3.11 9.43
C ALA A 254 1.56 -2.60 8.38
N SER A 255 2.30 -1.52 8.65
CA SER A 255 3.30 -1.01 7.72
C SER A 255 4.50 -1.93 7.58
N ALA A 256 4.85 -2.74 8.58
CA ALA A 256 5.96 -3.70 8.47
C ALA A 256 5.76 -4.73 7.34
N TYR A 257 4.52 -5.02 6.94
CA TYR A 257 4.25 -5.90 5.79
C TYR A 257 4.74 -5.31 4.46
N HIS A 258 4.97 -3.99 4.37
CA HIS A 258 5.58 -3.37 3.19
C HIS A 258 7.01 -3.85 2.94
N PHE A 259 7.71 -4.41 3.94
CA PHE A 259 9.00 -5.04 3.71
C PHE A 259 8.95 -6.28 2.81
N LEU A 260 7.78 -6.91 2.65
CA LEU A 260 7.59 -8.01 1.69
C LEU A 260 7.43 -7.50 0.24
N MET A 261 7.19 -6.21 0.05
CA MET A 261 6.91 -5.67 -1.29
C MET A 261 8.11 -5.69 -2.23
N PRO A 262 9.37 -5.36 -1.82
CA PRO A 262 10.49 -5.41 -2.74
C PRO A 262 10.68 -6.78 -3.40
N PRO A 263 10.81 -7.90 -2.65
CA PRO A 263 11.00 -9.19 -3.26
C PRO A 263 9.82 -9.60 -4.17
N LEU A 264 8.59 -9.29 -3.77
CA LEU A 264 7.41 -9.59 -4.58
C LEU A 264 7.29 -8.67 -5.79
N ALA A 265 7.55 -7.36 -5.65
CA ALA A 265 7.53 -6.42 -6.77
C ALA A 265 8.60 -6.76 -7.80
N MET A 266 9.81 -7.12 -7.35
CA MET A 266 10.90 -7.56 -8.23
C MET A 266 10.56 -8.86 -8.93
N LEU A 267 9.96 -9.83 -8.22
CA LEU A 267 9.51 -11.08 -8.83
C LEU A 267 8.46 -10.83 -9.92
N PHE A 268 7.46 -9.99 -9.64
CA PHE A 268 6.43 -9.65 -10.61
C PHE A 268 6.98 -8.82 -11.78
N ALA A 269 7.90 -7.88 -11.51
CA ALA A 269 8.55 -7.10 -12.56
C ALA A 269 9.39 -7.97 -13.49
N TRP A 270 10.11 -8.97 -12.94
CA TRP A 270 10.81 -9.97 -13.73
C TRP A 270 9.87 -10.81 -14.60
N ILE A 271 8.79 -11.36 -14.02
CA ILE A 271 7.86 -12.25 -14.75
C ILE A 271 7.09 -11.48 -15.82
N VAL A 272 6.62 -10.26 -15.54
CA VAL A 272 5.66 -9.53 -16.38
C VAL A 272 6.31 -8.51 -17.29
N LEU A 273 7.34 -7.79 -16.78
CA LEU A 273 8.01 -6.72 -17.52
C LEU A 273 9.37 -7.14 -18.10
N GLY A 274 9.86 -8.34 -17.75
CA GLY A 274 11.20 -8.79 -18.15
C GLY A 274 12.32 -7.97 -17.47
N GLU A 275 12.04 -7.27 -16.36
CA GLU A 275 13.06 -6.53 -15.62
C GLU A 275 14.12 -7.52 -15.06
N HIS A 276 15.40 -7.17 -15.21
CA HIS A 276 16.48 -8.02 -14.70
C HIS A 276 16.53 -7.99 -13.17
N VAL A 277 16.54 -9.17 -12.56
CA VAL A 277 16.77 -9.37 -11.13
C VAL A 277 18.19 -9.93 -10.96
N GLU A 278 19.03 -9.21 -10.25
CA GLU A 278 20.39 -9.67 -9.99
C GLU A 278 20.45 -10.54 -8.72
N GLY A 279 21.42 -11.48 -8.67
CA GLY A 279 21.62 -12.31 -7.48
C GLY A 279 21.91 -11.49 -6.21
N ARG A 280 22.46 -10.28 -6.35
CA ARG A 280 22.69 -9.33 -5.25
C ARG A 280 21.40 -8.78 -4.66
N ASP A 281 20.35 -8.62 -5.46
CA ASP A 281 19.04 -8.21 -4.97
C ASP A 281 18.50 -9.21 -3.94
N LEU A 282 18.74 -10.52 -4.19
CA LEU A 282 18.32 -11.59 -3.28
C LEU A 282 19.03 -11.53 -1.91
N LEU A 283 20.28 -11.07 -1.85
CA LEU A 283 21.01 -10.90 -0.59
C LEU A 283 20.36 -9.83 0.32
N GLY A 284 19.81 -8.78 -0.26
CA GLY A 284 19.09 -7.74 0.48
C GLY A 284 17.75 -8.19 1.06
N ILE A 285 17.14 -9.26 0.51
CA ILE A 285 15.87 -9.82 1.00
C ILE A 285 16.04 -10.43 2.40
N ILE A 286 17.20 -11.01 2.72
CA ILE A 286 17.44 -11.68 4.00
C ILE A 286 17.27 -10.72 5.19
N PRO A 287 17.99 -9.58 5.28
CA PRO A 287 17.77 -8.63 6.37
C PRO A 287 16.37 -8.03 6.37
N VAL A 288 15.72 -7.86 5.20
CA VAL A 288 14.33 -7.43 5.12
C VAL A 288 13.40 -8.43 5.80
N ALA A 289 13.50 -9.72 5.49
CA ALA A 289 12.69 -10.77 6.09
C ALA A 289 12.88 -10.88 7.60
N LEU A 290 14.13 -10.79 8.07
CA LEU A 290 14.45 -10.75 9.50
C LEU A 290 13.86 -9.49 10.17
N GLY A 291 13.92 -8.36 9.50
CA GLY A 291 13.32 -7.09 9.95
C GLY A 291 11.81 -7.24 10.20
N ILE A 292 11.08 -7.80 9.23
CA ILE A 292 9.63 -8.07 9.37
C ILE A 292 9.37 -8.96 10.58
N TYR A 293 10.09 -10.07 10.70
CA TYR A 293 9.93 -11.02 11.79
C TYR A 293 10.09 -10.34 13.15
N LEU A 294 11.12 -9.50 13.31
CA LEU A 294 11.37 -8.79 14.56
C LEU A 294 10.30 -7.74 14.88
N VAL A 295 9.79 -7.01 13.89
CA VAL A 295 8.77 -5.97 14.09
C VAL A 295 7.40 -6.56 14.39
N THR A 296 7.03 -7.65 13.71
CA THR A 296 5.68 -8.22 13.78
C THR A 296 5.46 -9.20 14.92
N ARG A 297 6.54 -9.75 15.50
CA ARG A 297 6.44 -10.71 16.60
C ARG A 297 5.85 -10.05 17.85
N PRO A 298 4.83 -10.66 18.49
CA PRO A 298 4.27 -10.14 19.74
C PRO A 298 5.35 -9.92 20.81
N ALA A 299 5.19 -8.91 21.66
CA ALA A 299 6.05 -8.76 22.82
C ALA A 299 5.88 -10.00 23.71
N ALA A 300 6.99 -10.57 24.18
CA ALA A 300 6.90 -11.61 25.20
C ALA A 300 6.18 -11.01 26.42
N VAL A 301 5.08 -11.64 26.82
CA VAL A 301 4.42 -11.30 28.08
C VAL A 301 5.50 -11.57 29.14
N ARG A 302 6.00 -10.54 29.82
CA ARG A 302 6.77 -10.71 31.04
C ARG A 302 5.77 -11.10 32.11
N GLU A 303 5.77 -12.39 32.48
CA GLU A 303 5.14 -12.88 33.71
C GLU A 303 5.77 -12.22 34.93
#